data_165b79377d1baffebc0d981e629ec71a
#
_entry.id   165b79377d1baffebc0d981e629ec71a
#
_cell.length_a   1.000
_cell.length_b   1.000
_cell.length_c   1.000
_cell.angle_alpha   90.00
_cell.angle_beta   90.00
_cell.angle_gamma   90.00
#
_symmetry.space_group_name_H-M   'P 1'
#
loop_
_entity.id
_entity.type
_entity.pdbx_description
1 polymer ?
#
loop_
_entity_poly.entity_id
_entity_poly.type
_entity_poly.pdbx_seq_one_letter_code
_entity_poly.pdbx_strand_id
1 'polypeptide(L)'
;MKIKSVAVLGAGAVGSYVIWGLSQKPEVRLGVIAEGERADRLRKNGCAINGRIYHPEVWSPEEAHNVDLLVVALEYGSLEGTLKSIQKTTGGHTVVMSLMNGVDSEEIIGRTVGTEHVLPALIKALEEKNDGKFNYTGNQKPIIEITVNENAVIHF
;
A
#
# COMPACT_ATOMS: atom_id res chain seq x y z
N MET A 1 11.87 3.56 -13.83
CA MET A 1 12.34 3.13 -12.48
C MET A 1 11.82 1.73 -12.19
N LYS A 2 12.69 0.86 -11.71
CA LYS A 2 12.29 -0.49 -11.31
C LYS A 2 11.95 -0.51 -9.82
N ILE A 3 10.74 -0.92 -9.48
CA ILE A 3 10.29 -1.05 -8.09
C ILE A 3 10.79 -2.39 -7.52
N LYS A 4 11.61 -2.33 -6.49
CA LYS A 4 12.16 -3.49 -5.79
C LYS A 4 11.63 -3.63 -4.37
N SER A 5 11.21 -2.53 -3.76
CA SER A 5 10.68 -2.50 -2.39
C SER A 5 9.36 -1.72 -2.34
N VAL A 6 8.38 -2.31 -1.69
CA VAL A 6 7.05 -1.72 -1.52
C VAL A 6 6.64 -1.80 -0.06
N ALA A 7 6.21 -0.68 0.48
CA ALA A 7 5.56 -0.63 1.79
C ALA A 7 4.07 -0.31 1.61
N VAL A 8 3.22 -1.02 2.33
CA VAL A 8 1.78 -0.80 2.34
C VAL A 8 1.37 -0.25 3.71
N LEU A 9 0.80 0.93 3.71
CA LEU A 9 0.23 1.56 4.90
C LEU A 9 -1.30 1.41 4.85
N GLY A 10 -1.82 0.53 5.69
CA GLY A 10 -3.22 0.15 5.72
C GLY A 10 -3.48 -1.21 5.07
N ALA A 11 -3.76 -2.22 5.90
CA ALA A 11 -4.08 -3.58 5.46
C ALA A 11 -5.59 -3.86 5.53
N GLY A 12 -6.40 -2.86 5.15
CA GLY A 12 -7.84 -3.02 4.93
C GLY A 12 -8.14 -3.67 3.59
N ALA A 13 -9.31 -3.40 3.02
CA ALA A 13 -9.75 -3.99 1.76
C ALA A 13 -8.79 -3.73 0.61
N VAL A 14 -8.50 -2.47 0.34
CA VAL A 14 -7.64 -2.05 -0.77
C VAL A 14 -6.18 -2.45 -0.53
N GLY A 15 -5.68 -2.25 0.68
CA GLY A 15 -4.32 -2.64 1.05
C GLY A 15 -4.10 -4.16 0.94
N SER A 16 -5.08 -4.95 1.33
CA SER A 16 -5.04 -6.42 1.18
C SER A 16 -5.01 -6.86 -0.27
N TYR A 17 -5.72 -6.16 -1.15
CA TYR A 17 -5.65 -6.40 -2.60
C TYR A 17 -4.24 -6.20 -3.15
N VAL A 18 -3.58 -5.12 -2.74
CA VAL A 18 -2.18 -4.84 -3.12
C VAL A 18 -1.24 -5.90 -2.56
N ILE A 19 -1.40 -6.26 -1.27
CA ILE A 19 -0.61 -7.31 -0.62
C ILE A 19 -0.76 -8.64 -1.38
N TRP A 20 -1.98 -9.01 -1.71
CA TRP A 20 -2.25 -10.23 -2.48
C TRP A 20 -1.54 -10.21 -3.84
N GLY A 21 -1.65 -9.14 -4.59
CA GLY A 21 -1.01 -9.00 -5.89
C GLY A 21 0.52 -9.08 -5.82
N LEU A 22 1.11 -8.33 -4.89
CA LEU A 22 2.57 -8.27 -4.74
C LEU A 22 3.16 -9.51 -4.09
N SER A 23 2.38 -10.26 -3.30
CA SER A 23 2.81 -11.56 -2.76
C SER A 23 3.05 -12.62 -3.84
N GLN A 24 2.56 -12.39 -5.07
CA GLN A 24 2.83 -13.23 -6.23
C GLN A 24 4.17 -12.89 -6.92
N LYS A 25 4.87 -11.86 -6.47
CA LYS A 25 6.10 -11.33 -7.07
C LYS A 25 7.28 -11.43 -6.09
N PRO A 26 7.99 -12.57 -6.07
CA PRO A 26 9.08 -12.79 -5.10
C PRO A 26 10.26 -11.83 -5.29
N GLU A 27 10.39 -11.20 -6.44
CA GLU A 27 11.41 -10.20 -6.74
C GLU A 27 11.16 -8.85 -6.05
N VAL A 28 9.93 -8.63 -5.54
CA VAL A 28 9.57 -7.40 -4.82
C VAL A 28 9.58 -7.66 -3.33
N ARG A 29 10.37 -6.90 -2.60
CA ARG A 29 10.36 -6.92 -1.14
C ARG A 29 9.14 -6.15 -0.64
N LEU A 30 8.20 -6.86 -0.02
CA LEU A 30 6.92 -6.33 0.44
C LEU A 30 6.87 -6.27 1.95
N GLY A 31 6.53 -5.11 2.49
CA GLY A 31 6.26 -4.94 3.92
C GLY A 31 4.98 -4.16 4.17
N VAL A 32 4.36 -4.43 5.30
CA VAL A 32 3.21 -3.70 5.81
C VAL A 32 3.66 -2.82 6.96
N ILE A 33 3.33 -1.53 6.90
CA ILE A 33 3.66 -0.61 7.99
C ILE A 33 2.65 -0.76 9.12
N ALA A 34 3.14 -1.14 10.28
CA ALA A 34 2.34 -1.23 11.49
C ALA A 34 3.22 -1.08 12.72
N GLU A 35 2.62 -0.65 13.82
CA GLU A 35 3.30 -0.47 15.11
C GLU A 35 2.44 -1.07 16.24
N GLY A 36 3.08 -1.36 17.38
CA GLY A 36 2.42 -1.84 18.59
C GLY A 36 1.67 -3.15 18.41
N GLU A 37 0.51 -3.26 19.05
CA GLU A 37 -0.33 -4.47 19.00
C GLU A 37 -0.78 -4.86 17.60
N ARG A 38 -0.96 -3.89 16.72
CA ARG A 38 -1.32 -4.14 15.32
C ARG A 38 -0.19 -4.86 14.58
N ALA A 39 1.04 -4.45 14.80
CA ALA A 39 2.22 -5.11 14.26
C ALA A 39 2.33 -6.55 14.78
N ASP A 40 2.12 -6.76 16.08
CA ASP A 40 2.17 -8.08 16.70
C ASP A 40 1.10 -9.00 16.14
N ARG A 41 -0.11 -8.52 15.95
CA ARG A 41 -1.21 -9.28 15.33
C ARG A 41 -0.90 -9.66 13.88
N LEU A 42 -0.35 -8.73 13.09
CA LEU A 42 0.03 -9.02 11.71
C LEU A 42 1.15 -10.05 11.61
N ARG A 43 2.14 -9.98 12.48
CA ARG A 43 3.22 -10.99 12.53
C ARG A 43 2.71 -12.35 12.91
N LYS A 44 1.77 -12.41 13.87
CA LYS A 44 1.22 -13.67 14.36
C LYS A 44 0.22 -14.29 13.40
N ASN A 45 -0.72 -13.51 12.88
CA ASN A 45 -1.88 -14.01 12.15
C ASN A 45 -1.76 -13.82 10.64
N GLY A 46 -0.89 -12.93 10.18
CA GLY A 46 -0.77 -12.58 8.76
C GLY A 46 -2.02 -11.89 8.21
N CYS A 47 -2.15 -11.92 6.90
CA CYS A 47 -3.29 -11.37 6.16
C CYS A 47 -4.06 -12.51 5.48
N ALA A 48 -5.32 -12.71 5.83
CA ALA A 48 -6.19 -13.71 5.20
C ALA A 48 -6.89 -13.12 3.97
N ILE A 49 -6.53 -13.62 2.81
CA ILE A 49 -7.03 -13.13 1.50
C ILE A 49 -7.37 -14.34 0.63
N ASN A 50 -8.59 -14.37 0.07
CA ASN A 50 -9.07 -15.47 -0.78
C ASN A 50 -8.87 -16.87 -0.17
N GLY A 51 -9.16 -17.01 1.11
CA GLY A 51 -9.02 -18.29 1.84
C GLY A 51 -7.58 -18.73 2.13
N ARG A 52 -6.61 -17.88 1.87
CA ARG A 52 -5.18 -18.14 2.08
C ARG A 52 -4.59 -17.10 3.03
N ILE A 53 -3.63 -17.50 3.86
CA ILE A 53 -2.93 -16.61 4.78
C ILE A 53 -1.59 -16.22 4.17
N TYR A 54 -1.35 -14.91 4.05
CA TYR A 54 -0.09 -14.32 3.59
C TYR A 54 0.64 -13.67 4.77
N HIS A 55 1.94 -13.82 4.82
CA HIS A 55 2.80 -13.24 5.84
C HIS A 55 3.81 -12.25 5.23
N PRO A 56 3.37 -11.04 4.83
CA PRO A 56 4.32 -9.99 4.44
C PRO A 56 5.20 -9.61 5.62
N GLU A 57 6.36 -9.03 5.34
CA GLU A 57 7.15 -8.40 6.40
C GLU A 57 6.33 -7.31 7.09
N VAL A 58 6.57 -7.08 8.37
CA VAL A 58 5.93 -5.99 9.13
C VAL A 58 7.01 -5.02 9.56
N TRP A 59 6.89 -3.78 9.09
CA TRP A 59 7.88 -2.73 9.32
C TRP A 59 7.31 -1.58 10.14
N SER A 60 8.16 -0.96 10.96
CA SER A 60 7.91 0.39 11.44
C SER A 60 8.12 1.40 10.30
N PRO A 61 7.61 2.64 10.41
CA PRO A 61 7.90 3.68 9.42
C PRO A 61 9.39 3.92 9.19
N GLU A 62 10.19 3.80 10.24
CA GLU A 62 11.64 3.95 10.17
C GLU A 62 12.31 2.81 9.43
N GLU A 63 11.88 1.58 9.65
CA GLU A 63 12.38 0.39 8.93
C GLU A 63 12.01 0.43 7.45
N ALA A 64 10.87 1.03 7.12
CA ALA A 64 10.40 1.22 5.74
C ALA A 64 10.98 2.48 5.06
N HIS A 65 11.84 3.25 5.75
CA HIS A 65 12.37 4.49 5.19
C HIS A 65 13.07 4.28 3.85
N ASN A 66 12.74 5.14 2.90
CA ASN A 66 13.31 5.16 1.56
C ASN A 66 12.99 3.92 0.69
N VAL A 67 11.85 3.26 0.92
CA VAL A 67 11.32 2.26 -0.03
C VAL A 67 11.07 2.89 -1.40
N ASP A 68 11.07 2.08 -2.45
CA ASP A 68 10.81 2.59 -3.80
C ASP A 68 9.38 3.08 -3.96
N LEU A 69 8.42 2.34 -3.39
CA LEU A 69 6.99 2.68 -3.45
C LEU A 69 6.34 2.57 -2.08
N LEU A 70 5.67 3.62 -1.66
CA LEU A 70 4.77 3.63 -0.52
C LEU A 70 3.32 3.67 -1.02
N VAL A 71 2.55 2.63 -0.71
CA VAL A 71 1.13 2.56 -1.00
C VAL A 71 0.33 2.97 0.23
N VAL A 72 -0.43 4.04 0.14
CA VAL A 72 -1.31 4.52 1.21
C VAL A 72 -2.74 4.08 0.91
N ALA A 73 -3.23 3.14 1.69
CA ALA A 73 -4.54 2.49 1.53
C ALA A 73 -5.34 2.53 2.84
N LEU A 74 -5.42 3.71 3.42
CA LEU A 74 -6.13 3.98 4.67
C LEU A 74 -7.58 4.43 4.41
N GLU A 75 -8.42 4.36 5.42
CA GLU A 75 -9.66 5.13 5.42
C GLU A 75 -9.35 6.62 5.58
N TYR A 76 -10.15 7.48 4.93
CA TYR A 76 -9.90 8.93 4.89
C TYR A 76 -9.74 9.55 6.29
N GLY A 77 -10.57 9.17 7.25
CA GLY A 77 -10.50 9.65 8.62
C GLY A 77 -9.20 9.29 9.37
N SER A 78 -8.43 8.34 8.86
CA SER A 78 -7.16 7.91 9.46
C SER A 78 -5.94 8.64 8.87
N LEU A 79 -6.10 9.36 7.77
CA LEU A 79 -4.98 9.96 7.03
C LEU A 79 -4.20 10.96 7.87
N GLU A 80 -4.89 11.89 8.52
CA GLU A 80 -4.25 12.96 9.29
C GLU A 80 -3.38 12.44 10.43
N GLY A 81 -3.85 11.41 11.14
CA GLY A 81 -3.10 10.75 12.22
C GLY A 81 -1.89 9.94 11.75
N THR A 82 -1.79 9.67 10.46
CA THR A 82 -0.71 8.86 9.87
C THR A 82 0.30 9.65 9.03
N LEU A 83 0.12 10.95 8.88
CA LEU A 83 1.01 11.79 8.06
C LEU A 83 2.47 11.75 8.53
N LYS A 84 2.72 11.65 9.84
CA LYS A 84 4.09 11.49 10.38
C LYS A 84 4.70 10.15 9.92
N SER A 85 3.94 9.08 9.89
CA SER A 85 4.42 7.78 9.40
C SER A 85 4.73 7.84 7.92
N ILE A 86 3.89 8.47 7.12
CA ILE A 86 4.12 8.71 5.70
C ILE A 86 5.41 9.50 5.49
N GLN A 87 5.61 10.58 6.25
CA GLN A 87 6.80 11.39 6.18
C GLN A 87 8.08 10.62 6.54
N LYS A 88 8.05 9.82 7.60
CA LYS A 88 9.18 8.99 8.02
C LYS A 88 9.54 7.91 7.00
N THR A 89 8.55 7.36 6.32
CA THR A 89 8.75 6.32 5.29
C THR A 89 9.29 6.90 3.99
N THR A 90 8.90 8.13 3.65
CA THR A 90 9.27 8.77 2.40
C THR A 90 10.72 9.25 2.44
N GLY A 91 11.56 8.67 1.60
CA GLY A 91 12.93 9.10 1.35
C GLY A 91 13.08 9.81 0.01
N GLY A 92 14.31 10.13 -0.36
CA GLY A 92 14.60 10.96 -1.54
C GLY A 92 14.11 10.41 -2.88
N HIS A 93 13.99 9.09 -3.02
CA HIS A 93 13.50 8.47 -4.25
C HIS A 93 12.13 7.78 -4.09
N THR A 94 11.54 7.81 -2.91
CA THR A 94 10.27 7.16 -2.66
C THR A 94 9.15 7.78 -3.49
N VAL A 95 8.41 6.93 -4.18
CA VAL A 95 7.15 7.30 -4.82
C VAL A 95 6.01 6.97 -3.88
N VAL A 96 5.10 7.89 -3.67
CA VAL A 96 3.92 7.70 -2.82
C VAL A 96 2.68 7.61 -3.68
N MET A 97 1.94 6.54 -3.54
CA MET A 97 0.70 6.29 -4.26
C MET A 97 -0.46 6.21 -3.28
N SER A 98 -1.43 7.09 -3.41
CA SER A 98 -2.66 7.04 -2.62
C SER A 98 -3.72 6.21 -3.36
N LEU A 99 -4.20 5.17 -2.69
CA LEU A 99 -5.33 4.36 -3.13
C LEU A 99 -6.56 4.63 -2.26
N MET A 100 -6.62 5.80 -1.66
CA MET A 100 -7.72 6.20 -0.79
C MET A 100 -8.89 6.74 -1.61
N ASN A 101 -10.10 6.52 -1.11
CA ASN A 101 -11.28 7.18 -1.65
C ASN A 101 -11.28 8.66 -1.22
N GLY A 102 -11.44 9.57 -2.17
CA GLY A 102 -11.45 11.00 -1.93
C GLY A 102 -10.43 11.76 -2.79
N VAL A 103 -10.78 12.98 -3.15
CA VAL A 103 -9.99 13.81 -4.08
C VAL A 103 -8.79 14.47 -3.40
N ASP A 104 -8.83 14.58 -2.07
CA ASP A 104 -7.91 15.44 -1.31
C ASP A 104 -6.70 14.72 -0.74
N SER A 105 -6.72 13.38 -0.73
CA SER A 105 -5.65 12.59 -0.08
C SER A 105 -4.28 12.84 -0.71
N GLU A 106 -4.22 12.92 -2.02
CA GLU A 106 -2.98 13.19 -2.76
C GLU A 106 -2.43 14.59 -2.46
N GLU A 107 -3.30 15.57 -2.37
CA GLU A 107 -2.93 16.95 -2.02
C GLU A 107 -2.41 17.03 -0.57
N ILE A 108 -3.10 16.40 0.38
CA ILE A 108 -2.70 16.36 1.79
C ILE A 108 -1.34 15.68 1.95
N ILE A 109 -1.17 14.53 1.31
CA ILE A 109 0.12 13.81 1.32
C ILE A 109 1.21 14.66 0.67
N GLY A 110 0.92 15.26 -0.48
CA GLY A 110 1.86 16.11 -1.21
C GLY A 110 2.35 17.32 -0.42
N ARG A 111 1.49 17.92 0.40
CA ARG A 111 1.90 19.01 1.32
C ARG A 111 2.85 18.52 2.41
N THR A 112 2.76 17.26 2.78
CA THR A 112 3.58 16.67 3.87
C THR A 112 4.95 16.20 3.37
N VAL A 113 5.01 15.56 2.21
CA VAL A 113 6.24 14.92 1.71
C VAL A 113 6.84 15.61 0.48
N GLY A 114 6.11 16.51 -0.15
CA GLY A 114 6.44 17.11 -1.44
C GLY A 114 5.62 16.50 -2.56
N THR A 115 5.05 17.36 -3.43
CA THR A 115 4.17 16.94 -4.53
C THR A 115 4.90 16.10 -5.57
N GLU A 116 6.19 16.27 -5.71
CA GLU A 116 7.06 15.49 -6.58
C GLU A 116 7.13 13.99 -6.23
N HIS A 117 6.82 13.64 -4.98
CA HIS A 117 6.78 12.24 -4.52
C HIS A 117 5.44 11.55 -4.82
N VAL A 118 4.37 12.30 -5.06
CA VAL A 118 3.00 11.76 -5.13
C VAL A 118 2.60 11.45 -6.56
N LEU A 119 2.18 10.22 -6.81
CA LEU A 119 1.60 9.81 -8.08
C LEU A 119 0.09 9.58 -7.95
N PRO A 120 -0.70 10.14 -8.88
CA PRO A 120 -2.11 9.81 -8.99
C PRO A 120 -2.30 8.32 -9.29
N ALA A 121 -3.24 7.70 -8.62
CA ALA A 121 -3.54 6.29 -8.81
C ALA A 121 -5.04 6.01 -8.75
N LEU A 122 -5.47 5.04 -9.54
CA LEU A 122 -6.82 4.53 -9.53
C LEU A 122 -6.80 3.02 -9.37
N ILE A 123 -7.55 2.50 -8.42
CA ILE A 123 -7.75 1.07 -8.24
C ILE A 123 -9.22 0.71 -8.46
N LYS A 124 -9.46 -0.36 -9.20
CA LYS A 124 -10.76 -0.99 -9.32
C LYS A 124 -10.64 -2.43 -8.81
N ALA A 125 -11.31 -2.73 -7.72
CA ALA A 125 -11.38 -4.07 -7.17
C ALA A 125 -12.82 -4.37 -6.75
N LEU A 126 -13.26 -5.59 -7.00
CA LEU A 126 -14.48 -6.13 -6.41
C LEU A 126 -14.08 -6.96 -5.19
N GLU A 127 -14.63 -6.62 -4.07
CA GLU A 127 -14.31 -7.26 -2.80
C GLU A 127 -15.55 -7.75 -2.08
N GLU A 128 -15.37 -8.81 -1.32
CA GLU A 128 -16.33 -9.29 -0.35
C GLU A 128 -15.60 -9.44 0.99
N LYS A 129 -16.11 -8.80 2.03
CA LYS A 129 -15.55 -8.88 3.37
C LYS A 129 -16.40 -9.79 4.23
N ASN A 130 -15.81 -10.82 4.81
CA ASN A 130 -16.43 -11.71 5.76
C ASN A 130 -15.46 -12.03 6.90
N ASP A 131 -15.86 -11.75 8.15
CA ASP A 131 -15.09 -12.04 9.37
C ASP A 131 -13.63 -11.55 9.35
N GLY A 132 -13.40 -10.35 8.83
CA GLY A 132 -12.07 -9.77 8.72
C GLY A 132 -11.20 -10.36 7.61
N LYS A 133 -11.75 -11.24 6.78
CA LYS A 133 -11.12 -11.81 5.59
C LYS A 133 -11.59 -11.07 4.35
N PHE A 134 -10.70 -10.89 3.38
CA PHE A 134 -10.99 -10.23 2.11
C PHE A 134 -10.99 -11.24 0.97
N ASN A 135 -12.05 -11.24 0.17
CA ASN A 135 -12.19 -12.07 -1.02
C ASN A 135 -12.39 -11.16 -2.23
N TYR A 136 -11.65 -11.42 -3.29
CA TYR A 136 -11.74 -10.70 -4.55
C TYR A 136 -12.29 -11.62 -5.61
N THR A 137 -13.32 -11.17 -6.31
CA THR A 137 -13.99 -11.94 -7.36
C THR A 137 -13.34 -11.68 -8.71
N GLY A 138 -13.12 -12.73 -9.47
CA GLY A 138 -12.58 -12.71 -10.81
C GLY A 138 -11.29 -13.52 -10.97
N ASN A 139 -11.09 -14.05 -12.17
CA ASN A 139 -9.90 -14.82 -12.53
C ASN A 139 -8.71 -13.92 -12.93
N GLN A 140 -8.84 -12.62 -12.76
CA GLN A 140 -7.79 -11.68 -13.14
C GLN A 140 -6.86 -11.44 -11.96
N LYS A 141 -5.56 -11.54 -12.22
CA LYS A 141 -4.54 -11.05 -11.30
C LYS A 141 -4.76 -9.56 -11.10
N PRO A 142 -4.55 -9.03 -9.88
CA PRO A 142 -4.63 -7.60 -9.66
C PRO A 142 -3.64 -6.89 -10.59
N ILE A 143 -4.16 -6.03 -11.43
CA ILE A 143 -3.35 -5.14 -12.25
C ILE A 143 -3.39 -3.78 -11.57
N ILE A 144 -2.25 -3.36 -11.04
CA ILE A 144 -2.07 -1.99 -10.58
C ILE A 144 -1.28 -1.29 -11.67
N GLU A 145 -1.94 -0.39 -12.37
CA GLU A 145 -1.29 0.52 -13.31
C GLU A 145 -1.01 1.83 -12.62
N ILE A 146 0.25 2.23 -12.62
CA ILE A 146 0.65 3.56 -12.19
C ILE A 146 1.03 4.36 -13.42
N THR A 147 0.23 5.37 -13.73
CA THR A 147 0.58 6.32 -14.79
C THR A 147 1.50 7.38 -14.19
N VAL A 148 2.77 7.33 -14.51
CA VAL A 148 3.78 8.27 -14.02
C VAL A 148 3.68 9.61 -14.75
N ASN A 149 3.33 9.57 -16.01
CA ASN A 149 2.98 10.71 -16.87
C ASN A 149 2.28 10.16 -18.12
N GLU A 150 1.90 11.00 -19.05
CA GLU A 150 1.18 10.60 -20.27
C GLU A 150 1.87 9.49 -21.10
N ASN A 151 3.12 9.18 -20.81
CA ASN A 151 3.95 8.25 -21.61
C ASN A 151 4.55 7.08 -20.81
N ALA A 152 4.35 7.02 -19.50
CA ALA A 152 4.97 5.98 -18.68
C ALA A 152 3.93 5.31 -17.76
N VAL A 153 3.77 4.01 -17.96
CA VAL A 153 2.89 3.15 -17.15
C VAL A 153 3.77 2.10 -16.46
N ILE A 154 3.60 1.94 -15.16
CA ILE A 154 4.25 0.88 -14.38
C ILE A 154 3.24 -0.24 -14.16
N HIS A 155 3.60 -1.43 -14.60
CA HIS A 155 2.82 -2.65 -14.37
C HIS A 155 3.44 -3.46 -13.23
N PHE A 156 2.59 -3.98 -12.38
CA PHE A 156 2.96 -4.92 -11.32
C PHE A 156 2.48 -6.32 -11.62
#